data_411b1b7f7bbe7a39169f197f30808630
#
_entry.id   411b1b7f7bbe7a39169f197f30808630
#
_cell.length_a   1.000
_cell.length_b   1.000
_cell.length_c   1.000
_cell.angle_alpha   90.00
_cell.angle_beta   90.00
_cell.angle_gamma   90.00
#
_symmetry.space_group_name_H-M   'P 1'
#
loop_
_entity.id
_entity.type
_entity.pdbx_description
1 polymer ?
#
loop_
_entity_poly.entity_id
_entity_poly.type
_entity_poly.pdbx_seq_one_letter_code
_entity_poly.pdbx_strand_id
1 'polypeptide(L)'
;MCETSESGTKSLLRQYRKSLLFGWALYSAALTVSMTVPGDSVPDLGFLGWDKLAHLVVFLVLAFLTAGAFLTRDHVLTIVMGWGVLLGSATEFAQALAPGRIPSVQDAAANLIGTAVGALLVKRYLLRD
;
A
#
# COMPACT_ATOMS: atom_id res chain seq x y z
N MET A 1 -7.24 -13.69 29.66
CA MET A 1 -6.09 -14.18 28.90
C MET A 1 -5.91 -13.55 27.52
N CYS A 2 -6.91 -12.92 26.94
CA CYS A 2 -6.75 -12.19 25.65
C CYS A 2 -6.13 -10.77 25.74
N GLU A 3 -6.24 -10.10 26.87
CA GLU A 3 -5.74 -8.71 27.04
C GLU A 3 -4.21 -8.58 27.00
N THR A 4 -3.48 -9.61 27.38
CA THR A 4 -2.01 -9.55 27.43
C THR A 4 -1.35 -9.55 26.05
N SER A 5 -1.95 -10.19 25.06
CA SER A 5 -1.39 -10.27 23.69
C SER A 5 -1.54 -8.94 22.92
N GLU A 6 -2.67 -8.28 23.09
CA GLU A 6 -2.95 -7.00 22.40
C GLU A 6 -2.09 -5.86 22.98
N SER A 7 -1.92 -5.84 24.29
CA SER A 7 -1.02 -4.88 24.96
C SER A 7 0.42 -5.02 24.49
N GLY A 8 0.90 -6.26 24.30
CA GLY A 8 2.25 -6.54 23.81
C GLY A 8 2.49 -6.05 22.38
N THR A 9 1.56 -6.30 21.48
CA THR A 9 1.67 -5.87 20.07
C THR A 9 1.67 -4.35 19.95
N LYS A 10 0.76 -3.66 20.64
CA LYS A 10 0.71 -2.18 20.65
C LYS A 10 1.98 -1.57 21.25
N SER A 11 2.57 -2.18 22.27
CA SER A 11 3.80 -1.68 22.90
C SER A 11 5.01 -1.85 21.98
N LEU A 12 5.13 -2.99 21.29
CA LEU A 12 6.17 -3.23 20.29
C LEU A 12 6.08 -2.26 19.10
N LEU A 13 4.86 -2.03 18.60
CA LEU A 13 4.64 -1.09 17.52
C LEU A 13 4.99 0.36 17.92
N ARG A 14 4.74 0.75 19.17
CA ARG A 14 5.20 2.06 19.69
C ARG A 14 6.71 2.16 19.72
N GLN A 15 7.39 1.11 20.15
CA GLN A 15 8.86 1.06 20.21
C GLN A 15 9.47 1.22 18.80
N TYR A 16 8.90 0.54 17.79
CA TYR A 16 9.41 0.56 16.42
C TYR A 16 8.75 1.61 15.52
N ARG A 17 7.94 2.51 16.10
CA ARG A 17 7.16 3.48 15.33
C ARG A 17 7.98 4.31 14.35
N LYS A 18 9.17 4.79 14.77
CA LYS A 18 10.05 5.59 13.90
C LYS A 18 10.53 4.78 12.70
N SER A 19 10.90 3.53 12.91
CA SER A 19 11.32 2.61 11.85
C SER A 19 10.17 2.26 10.91
N LEU A 20 8.97 2.06 11.44
CA LEU A 20 7.76 1.80 10.66
C LEU A 20 7.38 3.01 9.79
N LEU A 21 7.43 4.22 10.34
CA LEU A 21 7.18 5.45 9.60
C LEU A 21 8.22 5.66 8.50
N PHE A 22 9.49 5.40 8.79
CA PHE A 22 10.56 5.48 7.79
C PHE A 22 10.36 4.45 6.67
N GLY A 23 10.08 3.19 7.02
CA GLY A 23 9.80 2.13 6.06
C GLY A 23 8.58 2.42 5.19
N TRP A 24 7.51 2.93 5.78
CA TRP A 24 6.30 3.35 5.07
C TRP A 24 6.59 4.50 4.09
N ALA A 25 7.33 5.52 4.52
CA ALA A 25 7.68 6.66 3.67
C ALA A 25 8.61 6.23 2.52
N LEU A 26 9.62 5.40 2.82
CA LEU A 26 10.54 4.86 1.83
C LEU A 26 9.81 3.99 0.80
N TYR A 27 8.92 3.11 1.25
CA TYR A 27 8.12 2.26 0.36
C TYR A 27 7.21 3.10 -0.54
N SER A 28 6.51 4.10 0.02
CA SER A 28 5.64 5.01 -0.74
C SER A 28 6.43 5.78 -1.81
N ALA A 29 7.61 6.28 -1.45
CA ALA A 29 8.50 6.98 -2.39
C ALA A 29 9.02 6.03 -3.49
N ALA A 30 9.50 4.85 -3.12
CA ALA A 30 9.98 3.84 -4.07
C ALA A 30 8.88 3.40 -5.05
N LEU A 31 7.67 3.20 -4.54
CA LEU A 31 6.51 2.86 -5.36
C LEU A 31 6.19 3.98 -6.37
N THR A 32 6.17 5.23 -5.94
CA THR A 32 5.93 6.36 -6.82
C THR A 32 7.02 6.47 -7.89
N VAL A 33 8.29 6.35 -7.50
CA VAL A 33 9.43 6.40 -8.45
C VAL A 33 9.37 5.24 -9.45
N SER A 34 9.06 4.01 -9.00
CA SER A 34 8.97 2.85 -9.88
C SER A 34 7.91 3.00 -10.96
N MET A 35 6.84 3.74 -10.67
CA MET A 35 5.76 4.00 -11.62
C MET A 35 6.13 5.07 -12.68
N THR A 36 7.19 5.85 -12.47
CA THR A 36 7.70 6.83 -13.45
C THR A 36 8.72 6.24 -14.42
N VAL A 37 9.13 4.99 -14.24
CA VAL A 37 10.03 4.31 -15.16
C VAL A 37 9.40 4.22 -16.55
N PRO A 38 10.13 4.59 -17.64
CA PRO A 38 9.62 4.50 -19.01
C PRO A 38 9.14 3.09 -19.34
N GLY A 39 8.06 3.00 -20.10
CA GLY A 39 7.44 1.72 -20.48
C GLY A 39 8.39 0.75 -21.17
N ASP A 40 9.27 1.28 -22.02
CA ASP A 40 10.27 0.50 -22.77
C ASP A 40 11.34 -0.17 -21.88
N SER A 41 11.48 0.32 -20.64
CA SER A 41 12.42 -0.23 -19.64
C SER A 41 11.78 -1.30 -18.73
N VAL A 42 10.49 -1.55 -18.88
CA VAL A 42 9.77 -2.56 -18.11
C VAL A 42 9.72 -3.86 -18.89
N PRO A 43 10.21 -4.97 -18.33
CA PRO A 43 10.14 -6.27 -19.00
C PRO A 43 8.69 -6.65 -19.32
N ASP A 44 8.42 -6.98 -20.57
CA ASP A 44 7.17 -7.64 -20.94
C ASP A 44 7.26 -9.11 -20.51
N LEU A 45 6.60 -9.45 -19.42
CA LEU A 45 6.59 -10.81 -18.89
C LEU A 45 5.59 -11.72 -19.63
N GLY A 46 4.97 -11.24 -20.73
CA GLY A 46 4.15 -12.04 -21.65
C GLY A 46 2.87 -12.64 -21.06
N PHE A 47 2.57 -12.37 -19.80
CA PHE A 47 1.37 -12.84 -19.10
C PHE A 47 0.35 -11.72 -18.95
N LEU A 48 -0.79 -11.87 -19.61
CA LEU A 48 -1.96 -11.02 -19.36
C LEU A 48 -2.31 -11.08 -17.86
N GLY A 49 -2.12 -9.97 -17.17
CA GLY A 49 -2.52 -9.83 -15.75
C GLY A 49 -1.39 -9.74 -14.74
N TRP A 50 -0.13 -10.03 -15.07
CA TRP A 50 1.00 -9.85 -14.15
C TRP A 50 1.14 -8.40 -13.69
N ASP A 51 0.96 -7.46 -14.60
CA ASP A 51 0.99 -6.04 -14.31
C ASP A 51 -0.08 -5.67 -13.26
N LYS A 52 -1.29 -6.11 -13.47
CA LYS A 52 -2.42 -5.86 -12.55
C LYS A 52 -2.25 -6.58 -11.20
N LEU A 53 -1.71 -7.80 -11.23
CA LEU A 53 -1.38 -8.53 -10.01
C LEU A 53 -0.28 -7.80 -9.22
N ALA A 54 0.73 -7.27 -9.89
CA ALA A 54 1.77 -6.46 -9.25
C ALA A 54 1.16 -5.22 -8.58
N HIS A 55 0.31 -4.46 -9.27
CA HIS A 55 -0.42 -3.31 -8.69
C HIS A 55 -1.22 -3.72 -7.45
N LEU A 56 -1.97 -4.81 -7.52
CA LEU A 56 -2.75 -5.32 -6.39
C LEU A 56 -1.85 -5.65 -5.19
N VAL A 57 -0.78 -6.40 -5.42
CA VAL A 57 0.12 -6.86 -4.35
C VAL A 57 0.86 -5.68 -3.70
N VAL A 58 1.38 -4.74 -4.49
CA VAL A 58 2.13 -3.60 -3.92
C VAL A 58 1.23 -2.68 -3.10
N PHE A 59 -0.03 -2.50 -3.48
CA PHE A 59 -1.00 -1.71 -2.72
C PHE A 59 -1.55 -2.47 -1.50
N LEU A 60 -1.63 -3.79 -1.56
CA LEU A 60 -1.93 -4.61 -0.38
C LEU A 60 -0.81 -4.48 0.67
N VAL A 61 0.45 -4.57 0.25
CA VAL A 61 1.61 -4.36 1.15
C VAL A 61 1.62 -2.94 1.70
N LEU A 62 1.31 -1.93 0.86
CA LEU A 62 1.18 -0.54 1.29
C LEU A 62 0.14 -0.39 2.40
N ALA A 63 -1.00 -1.07 2.30
CA ALA A 63 -2.05 -1.04 3.31
C ALA A 63 -1.55 -1.56 4.67
N PHE A 64 -0.80 -2.66 4.69
CA PHE A 64 -0.20 -3.19 5.92
C PHE A 64 0.87 -2.26 6.50
N LEU A 65 1.73 -1.69 5.68
CA LEU A 65 2.75 -0.74 6.13
C LEU A 65 2.11 0.53 6.70
N THR A 66 1.07 1.05 6.03
CA THR A 66 0.32 2.21 6.51
C THR A 66 -0.36 1.90 7.85
N ALA A 67 -0.99 0.74 7.97
CA ALA A 67 -1.59 0.31 9.23
C ALA A 67 -0.55 0.21 10.35
N GLY A 68 0.58 -0.42 10.10
CA GLY A 68 1.67 -0.53 11.08
C GLY A 68 2.21 0.82 11.53
N ALA A 69 2.41 1.75 10.59
CA ALA A 69 2.92 3.10 10.88
C ALA A 69 1.93 3.95 11.70
N PHE A 70 0.61 3.75 11.50
CA PHE A 70 -0.45 4.56 12.10
C PHE A 70 -1.39 3.80 13.04
N LEU A 71 -1.03 2.58 13.47
CA LEU A 71 -1.89 1.71 14.28
C LEU A 71 -2.36 2.35 15.60
N THR A 72 -1.59 3.28 16.15
CA THR A 72 -1.94 3.98 17.40
C THR A 72 -2.89 5.16 17.17
N ARG A 73 -3.32 5.40 15.95
CA ARG A 73 -4.23 6.49 15.60
C ARG A 73 -5.66 5.97 15.51
N ASP A 74 -6.57 6.78 16.01
CA ASP A 74 -7.98 6.61 15.72
C ASP A 74 -8.17 6.67 14.20
N HIS A 75 -9.13 5.91 13.70
CA HIS A 75 -9.43 5.89 12.27
C HIS A 75 -8.30 5.34 11.36
N VAL A 76 -7.48 4.41 11.85
CA VAL A 76 -6.39 3.82 11.07
C VAL A 76 -6.87 3.26 9.71
N LEU A 77 -8.06 2.68 9.64
CA LEU A 77 -8.61 2.17 8.38
C LEU A 77 -8.93 3.31 7.39
N THR A 78 -9.38 4.45 7.88
CA THR A 78 -9.59 5.64 7.05
C THR A 78 -8.27 6.16 6.51
N ILE A 79 -7.20 6.14 7.33
CA ILE A 79 -5.85 6.52 6.91
C ILE A 79 -5.34 5.55 5.84
N VAL A 80 -5.51 4.24 6.04
CA VAL A 80 -5.11 3.20 5.06
C VAL A 80 -5.81 3.41 3.72
N MET A 81 -7.12 3.54 3.73
CA MET A 81 -7.90 3.75 2.50
C MET A 81 -7.58 5.09 1.85
N GLY A 82 -7.52 6.17 2.62
CA GLY A 82 -7.19 7.50 2.12
C GLY A 82 -5.81 7.58 1.48
N TRP A 83 -4.80 6.99 2.13
CA TRP A 83 -3.45 6.95 1.59
C TRP A 83 -3.36 6.09 0.32
N GLY A 84 -4.01 4.93 0.31
CA GLY A 84 -4.05 4.06 -0.87
C GLY A 84 -4.71 4.74 -2.08
N VAL A 85 -5.83 5.42 -1.87
CA VAL A 85 -6.51 6.18 -2.94
C VAL A 85 -5.64 7.35 -3.42
N LEU A 86 -5.06 8.12 -2.49
CA LEU A 86 -4.21 9.25 -2.82
C LEU A 86 -2.97 8.82 -3.62
N LEU A 87 -2.26 7.80 -3.12
CA LEU A 87 -1.05 7.31 -3.77
C LEU A 87 -1.37 6.59 -5.09
N GLY A 88 -2.46 5.83 -5.14
CA GLY A 88 -2.95 5.20 -6.37
C GLY A 88 -3.27 6.23 -7.46
N SER A 89 -3.94 7.30 -7.12
CA SER A 89 -4.21 8.41 -8.05
C SER A 89 -2.93 9.11 -8.50
N ALA A 90 -2.00 9.34 -7.56
CA ALA A 90 -0.72 9.96 -7.87
C ALA A 90 0.15 9.10 -8.80
N THR A 91 0.14 7.78 -8.61
CA THR A 91 0.88 6.85 -9.48
C THR A 91 0.30 6.79 -10.88
N GLU A 92 -1.03 6.77 -11.03
CA GLU A 92 -1.69 6.84 -12.35
C GLU A 92 -1.37 8.16 -13.08
N PHE A 93 -1.39 9.27 -12.34
CA PHE A 93 -1.02 10.56 -12.90
C PHE A 93 0.46 10.59 -13.33
N ALA A 94 1.36 10.06 -12.51
CA ALA A 94 2.77 9.94 -12.83
C ALA A 94 3.01 9.07 -14.07
N GLN A 95 2.28 7.96 -14.22
CA GLN A 95 2.33 7.11 -15.40
C GLN A 95 1.85 7.85 -16.65
N ALA A 96 0.84 8.70 -16.55
CA ALA A 96 0.35 9.51 -17.65
C ALA A 96 1.44 10.47 -18.20
N LEU A 97 2.38 10.87 -17.36
CA LEU A 97 3.51 11.75 -17.72
C LEU A 97 4.75 10.98 -18.18
N ALA A 98 4.82 9.67 -17.94
CA ALA A 98 5.97 8.85 -18.27
C ALA A 98 5.94 8.45 -19.76
N PRO A 99 7.08 8.58 -20.50
CA PRO A 99 7.15 8.13 -21.89
C PRO A 99 6.84 6.65 -22.05
N GLY A 100 6.04 6.27 -23.04
CA GLY A 100 5.70 4.87 -23.31
C GLY A 100 4.74 4.23 -22.32
N ARG A 101 4.16 4.99 -21.37
CA ARG A 101 3.15 4.53 -20.43
C ARG A 101 1.78 5.03 -20.82
N ILE A 102 0.79 4.17 -20.68
CA ILE A 102 -0.62 4.49 -20.89
C ILE A 102 -1.34 4.26 -19.56
N PRO A 103 -1.96 5.31 -18.98
CA PRO A 103 -2.76 5.14 -17.76
C PRO A 103 -3.88 4.12 -18.01
N SER A 104 -4.11 3.24 -17.03
CA SER A 104 -5.08 2.16 -17.16
C SER A 104 -6.09 2.20 -16.02
N VAL A 105 -7.37 2.26 -16.36
CA VAL A 105 -8.47 2.13 -15.39
C VAL A 105 -8.38 0.79 -14.64
N GLN A 106 -7.87 -0.24 -15.30
CA GLN A 106 -7.69 -1.56 -14.68
C GLN A 106 -6.59 -1.54 -13.62
N ASP A 107 -5.52 -0.78 -13.83
CA ASP A 107 -4.43 -0.64 -12.86
C ASP A 107 -4.89 0.19 -11.66
N ALA A 108 -5.64 1.25 -11.91
CA ALA A 108 -6.30 2.01 -10.84
C ALA A 108 -7.26 1.14 -10.02
N ALA A 109 -8.04 0.29 -10.66
CA ALA A 109 -8.91 -0.66 -9.98
C ALA A 109 -8.11 -1.68 -9.17
N ALA A 110 -7.00 -2.21 -9.69
CA ALA A 110 -6.11 -3.13 -8.98
C ALA A 110 -5.49 -2.48 -7.74
N ASN A 111 -5.08 -1.21 -7.82
CA ASN A 111 -4.58 -0.42 -6.69
C ASN A 111 -5.64 -0.30 -5.59
N LEU A 112 -6.86 0.03 -5.97
CA LEU A 112 -7.97 0.18 -5.03
C LEU A 112 -8.37 -1.16 -4.40
N ILE A 113 -8.45 -2.23 -5.17
CA ILE A 113 -8.76 -3.58 -4.69
C ILE A 113 -7.66 -4.05 -3.72
N GLY A 114 -6.38 -3.87 -4.06
CA GLY A 114 -5.27 -4.21 -3.19
C GLY A 114 -5.33 -3.48 -1.85
N THR A 115 -5.61 -2.18 -1.89
CA THR A 115 -5.79 -1.36 -0.68
C THR A 115 -6.98 -1.84 0.15
N ALA A 116 -8.13 -2.10 -0.47
CA ALA A 116 -9.34 -2.53 0.23
C ALA A 116 -9.18 -3.92 0.86
N VAL A 117 -8.59 -4.87 0.14
CA VAL A 117 -8.28 -6.21 0.69
C VAL A 117 -7.30 -6.09 1.84
N GLY A 118 -6.24 -5.29 1.70
CA GLY A 118 -5.30 -5.03 2.78
C GLY A 118 -5.97 -4.40 4.01
N ALA A 119 -6.85 -3.42 3.83
CA ALA A 119 -7.63 -2.82 4.92
C ALA A 119 -8.54 -3.84 5.63
N LEU A 120 -9.20 -4.72 4.89
CA LEU A 120 -10.02 -5.79 5.45
C LEU A 120 -9.18 -6.78 6.27
N LEU A 121 -8.01 -7.15 5.77
CA LEU A 121 -7.09 -8.04 6.50
C LEU A 121 -6.55 -7.36 7.76
N VAL A 122 -6.20 -6.09 7.69
CA VAL A 122 -5.79 -5.28 8.86
C VAL A 122 -6.91 -5.28 9.90
N LYS A 123 -8.15 -4.99 9.49
CA LYS A 123 -9.31 -5.03 10.38
C LYS A 123 -9.47 -6.41 11.03
N ARG A 124 -9.34 -7.46 10.24
CA ARG A 124 -9.55 -8.84 10.72
C ARG A 124 -8.47 -9.32 11.68
N TYR A 125 -7.21 -8.98 11.46
CA TYR A 125 -6.08 -9.57 12.16
C TYR A 125 -5.38 -8.63 13.14
N LEU A 126 -5.39 -7.32 12.89
CA LEU A 126 -4.68 -6.35 13.72
C LEU A 126 -5.62 -5.53 14.63
N LEU A 127 -6.89 -5.39 14.27
CA LEU A 127 -7.87 -4.59 15.01
C LEU A 127 -8.98 -5.47 15.65
N ARG A 128 -8.75 -6.77 15.76
CA ARG A 128 -9.66 -7.65 16.48
C ARG A 128 -9.56 -7.35 17.97
N ASP A 129 -10.68 -6.93 18.54
CA ASP A 129 -10.91 -6.89 19.96
C ASP A 129 -11.18 -8.32 20.51
#